data_d44f3caa1278741124c6910bb6df818b
#
_entry.id   d44f3caa1278741124c6910bb6df818b
#
_cell.length_a   1.000
_cell.length_b   1.000
_cell.length_c   1.000
_cell.angle_alpha   90.00
_cell.angle_beta   90.00
_cell.angle_gamma   90.00
#
_symmetry.space_group_name_H-M   'P 1'
#
loop_
_entity.id
_entity.type
_entity.pdbx_description
1 polymer ?
#
loop_
_entity_poly.entity_id
_entity_poly.type
_entity_poly.pdbx_seq_one_letter_code
_entity_poly.pdbx_strand_id
1 'polypeptide(L)'
;MPKLMEIMKAWQWLLAIFFWSLFVAIVDRHSVANQSQFIIKFIARFIQTSLTLIPSFYLIDYLRPILKRLSVSTASMYVLLILTSATAVTMMLVLLIMINFGWFDYSIRVFVSTVVFNTVITAGFTIATLLVFLRRYRELNALKQSFEQKLSAQNDILKARLAPHFFFNTINTLMSLIETNPTRAAYLLQHVSALFRASFNGAREISFEEEIALCEHYLAIESIRLEDKLAVNWRLPDEDVMYDMVITALTLQSVIEKMLLNVVEMTTDTIYIDIKVSWLQHRVEITISVQLPKKTLMINHDLRQHLDFYIQAERLRAYFGDSADIQSRVTSKQIITIIHYPLQDVSL
;
A
#
# COMPACT_ATOMS: atom_id res chain seq x y z
N MET A 1 -6.16 1.24 -7.91
CA MET A 1 -5.18 1.94 -8.78
C MET A 1 -5.71 3.35 -9.04
N PRO A 2 -4.93 4.41 -8.77
CA PRO A 2 -5.30 5.78 -9.09
C PRO A 2 -5.53 5.93 -10.61
N LYS A 3 -6.21 6.98 -11.03
CA LYS A 3 -6.33 7.29 -12.46
C LYS A 3 -4.96 7.64 -13.02
N LEU A 4 -4.66 7.26 -14.27
CA LEU A 4 -3.37 7.54 -14.92
C LEU A 4 -2.99 9.02 -14.85
N MET A 5 -3.98 9.91 -14.98
CA MET A 5 -3.78 11.36 -14.88
C MET A 5 -3.55 11.87 -13.45
N GLU A 6 -3.86 11.07 -12.42
CA GLU A 6 -3.66 11.42 -11.01
C GLU A 6 -2.29 10.96 -10.47
N ILE A 7 -1.58 10.07 -11.18
CA ILE A 7 -0.28 9.52 -10.78
C ILE A 7 0.82 10.59 -10.79
N MET A 8 0.71 11.56 -11.69
CA MET A 8 1.69 12.64 -11.84
C MET A 8 1.00 14.00 -11.73
N LYS A 9 1.67 14.97 -11.09
CA LYS A 9 1.21 16.35 -11.08
C LYS A 9 1.23 16.92 -12.51
N ALA A 10 0.33 17.86 -12.82
CA ALA A 10 0.19 18.44 -14.18
C ALA A 10 1.52 18.95 -14.77
N TRP A 11 2.40 19.53 -13.95
CA TRP A 11 3.71 20.02 -14.39
C TRP A 11 4.67 18.89 -14.78
N GLN A 12 4.58 17.71 -14.16
CA GLN A 12 5.40 16.53 -14.50
C GLN A 12 5.00 15.98 -15.88
N TRP A 13 3.71 15.99 -16.20
CA TRP A 13 3.22 15.65 -17.53
C TRP A 13 3.75 16.62 -18.59
N LEU A 14 3.71 17.94 -18.30
CA LEU A 14 4.24 18.95 -19.21
C LEU A 14 5.76 18.76 -19.44
N LEU A 15 6.53 18.46 -18.39
CA LEU A 15 7.95 18.16 -18.53
C LEU A 15 8.19 16.89 -19.37
N ALA A 16 7.45 15.84 -19.14
CA ALA A 16 7.58 14.60 -19.91
C ALA A 16 7.28 14.82 -21.40
N ILE A 17 6.21 15.56 -21.71
CA ILE A 17 5.86 15.95 -23.08
C ILE A 17 6.95 16.83 -23.71
N PHE A 18 7.47 17.79 -22.96
CA PHE A 18 8.55 18.69 -23.42
C PHE A 18 9.82 17.91 -23.76
N PHE A 19 10.33 17.08 -22.84
CA PHE A 19 11.54 16.30 -23.08
C PHE A 19 11.38 15.28 -24.20
N TRP A 20 10.23 14.62 -24.30
CA TRP A 20 9.93 13.72 -25.39
C TRP A 20 9.90 14.44 -26.75
N SER A 21 9.25 15.60 -26.82
CA SER A 21 9.16 16.40 -28.03
C SER A 21 10.54 16.93 -28.46
N LEU A 22 11.37 17.33 -27.48
CA LEU A 22 12.74 17.75 -27.73
C LEU A 22 13.61 16.59 -28.25
N PHE A 23 13.50 15.42 -27.63
CA PHE A 23 14.20 14.21 -28.08
C PHE A 23 13.86 13.88 -29.54
N VAL A 24 12.58 13.82 -29.88
CA VAL A 24 12.13 13.53 -31.26
C VAL A 24 12.61 14.62 -32.23
N ALA A 25 12.56 15.90 -31.84
CA ALA A 25 13.06 17.00 -32.68
C ALA A 25 14.58 16.93 -32.92
N ILE A 26 15.36 16.50 -31.93
CA ILE A 26 16.81 16.28 -32.06
C ILE A 26 17.10 15.11 -33.01
N VAL A 27 16.39 14.00 -32.87
CA VAL A 27 16.54 12.82 -33.75
C VAL A 27 16.22 13.19 -35.20
N ASP A 28 15.22 14.05 -35.39
CA ASP A 28 14.78 14.53 -36.73
C ASP A 28 15.64 15.69 -37.30
N ARG A 29 16.72 16.08 -36.58
CA ARG A 29 17.54 17.25 -36.92
C ARG A 29 18.23 17.15 -38.29
N HIS A 30 18.52 15.95 -38.78
CA HIS A 30 19.14 15.73 -40.09
C HIS A 30 18.34 16.29 -41.28
N SER A 31 17.05 16.61 -41.06
CA SER A 31 16.15 17.19 -42.07
C SER A 31 16.00 18.72 -41.98
N VAL A 32 16.88 19.41 -41.18
CA VAL A 32 16.73 20.85 -40.84
C VAL A 32 17.92 21.64 -41.34
N ALA A 33 17.68 22.58 -42.27
CA ALA A 33 18.76 23.45 -42.82
C ALA A 33 19.05 24.68 -41.95
N ASN A 34 18.06 25.21 -41.21
CA ASN A 34 18.16 26.47 -40.44
C ASN A 34 17.55 26.38 -39.03
N GLN A 35 18.07 27.24 -38.13
CA GLN A 35 17.63 27.31 -36.72
C GLN A 35 16.14 27.68 -36.59
N SER A 36 15.60 28.53 -37.40
CA SER A 36 14.15 28.88 -37.43
C SER A 36 13.29 27.66 -37.75
N GLN A 37 13.69 26.85 -38.71
CA GLN A 37 12.98 25.60 -39.03
C GLN A 37 13.00 24.58 -37.89
N PHE A 38 14.09 24.54 -37.09
CA PHE A 38 14.14 23.68 -35.92
C PHE A 38 13.10 24.08 -34.87
N ILE A 39 12.97 25.39 -34.59
CA ILE A 39 11.98 25.90 -33.62
C ILE A 39 10.54 25.56 -34.09
N ILE A 40 10.22 25.77 -35.33
CA ILE A 40 8.89 25.46 -35.88
C ILE A 40 8.62 23.94 -35.76
N LYS A 41 9.58 23.10 -36.12
CA LYS A 41 9.44 21.64 -35.98
C LYS A 41 9.28 21.23 -34.52
N PHE A 42 10.05 21.81 -33.59
CA PHE A 42 9.91 21.53 -32.17
C PHE A 42 8.51 21.88 -31.68
N ILE A 43 8.00 23.07 -31.99
CA ILE A 43 6.64 23.49 -31.61
C ILE A 43 5.60 22.52 -32.21
N ALA A 44 5.72 22.16 -33.48
CA ALA A 44 4.83 21.19 -34.10
C ALA A 44 4.85 19.84 -33.43
N ARG A 45 6.04 19.34 -33.02
CA ARG A 45 6.20 18.10 -32.25
C ARG A 45 5.59 18.20 -30.85
N PHE A 46 5.77 19.34 -30.19
CA PHE A 46 5.16 19.56 -28.88
C PHE A 46 3.64 19.54 -28.93
N ILE A 47 3.05 20.23 -29.91
CA ILE A 47 1.60 20.21 -30.16
C ILE A 47 1.13 18.79 -30.47
N GLN A 48 1.81 18.11 -31.40
CA GLN A 48 1.51 16.73 -31.77
C GLN A 48 1.55 15.79 -30.58
N THR A 49 2.61 15.82 -29.77
CA THR A 49 2.78 14.96 -28.61
C THR A 49 1.68 15.21 -27.59
N SER A 50 1.35 16.48 -27.34
CA SER A 50 0.25 16.86 -26.45
C SER A 50 -1.09 16.33 -26.96
N LEU A 51 -1.37 16.49 -28.24
CA LEU A 51 -2.61 16.04 -28.91
C LEU A 51 -2.71 14.51 -28.98
N THR A 52 -1.58 13.80 -28.95
CA THR A 52 -1.53 12.32 -28.89
C THR A 52 -1.74 11.81 -27.47
N LEU A 53 -0.93 12.28 -26.52
CA LEU A 53 -0.87 11.70 -25.18
C LEU A 53 -2.09 12.02 -24.34
N ILE A 54 -2.52 13.28 -24.33
CA ILE A 54 -3.62 13.70 -23.45
C ILE A 54 -4.92 12.96 -23.76
N PRO A 55 -5.43 12.96 -25.02
CA PRO A 55 -6.65 12.21 -25.35
C PRO A 55 -6.49 10.70 -25.21
N SER A 56 -5.29 10.15 -25.49
CA SER A 56 -5.04 8.72 -25.35
C SER A 56 -5.13 8.27 -23.89
N PHE A 57 -4.59 9.03 -22.95
CA PHE A 57 -4.71 8.72 -21.53
C PHE A 57 -6.15 8.84 -21.02
N TYR A 58 -6.90 9.86 -21.46
CA TYR A 58 -8.34 9.94 -21.16
C TYR A 58 -9.11 8.74 -21.70
N LEU A 59 -8.81 8.30 -22.92
CA LEU A 59 -9.44 7.12 -23.53
C LEU A 59 -9.09 5.84 -22.75
N ILE A 60 -7.82 5.66 -22.36
CA ILE A 60 -7.39 4.52 -21.56
C ILE A 60 -8.07 4.52 -20.18
N ASP A 61 -8.19 5.68 -19.52
CA ASP A 61 -8.90 5.79 -18.25
C ASP A 61 -10.41 5.53 -18.40
N TYR A 62 -11.01 5.95 -19.50
CA TYR A 62 -12.40 5.64 -19.84
C TYR A 62 -12.62 4.14 -20.09
N LEU A 63 -11.71 3.49 -20.80
CA LEU A 63 -11.75 2.05 -21.09
C LEU A 63 -11.28 1.18 -19.92
N ARG A 64 -10.80 1.78 -18.86
CA ARG A 64 -10.25 1.09 -17.68
C ARG A 64 -11.16 -0.01 -17.08
N PRO A 65 -12.49 0.16 -16.92
CA PRO A 65 -13.34 -0.89 -16.40
C PRO A 65 -13.36 -2.13 -17.31
N ILE A 66 -13.19 -1.95 -18.62
CA ILE A 66 -13.10 -3.05 -19.60
C ILE A 66 -11.72 -3.69 -19.53
N LEU A 67 -10.65 -2.87 -19.54
CA LEU A 67 -9.25 -3.34 -19.49
C LEU A 67 -8.93 -4.14 -18.21
N LYS A 68 -9.57 -3.82 -17.09
CA LYS A 68 -9.41 -4.57 -15.83
C LYS A 68 -9.96 -6.00 -15.88
N ARG A 69 -10.90 -6.29 -16.80
CA ARG A 69 -11.47 -7.63 -16.97
C ARG A 69 -10.62 -8.52 -17.88
N LEU A 70 -9.67 -7.93 -18.59
CA LEU A 70 -8.77 -8.64 -19.50
C LEU A 70 -7.50 -9.11 -18.79
N SER A 71 -6.83 -10.10 -19.39
CA SER A 71 -5.48 -10.46 -18.95
C SER A 71 -4.52 -9.26 -19.10
N VAL A 72 -3.49 -9.18 -18.24
CA VAL A 72 -2.50 -8.09 -18.28
C VAL A 72 -1.87 -7.97 -19.67
N SER A 73 -1.58 -9.11 -20.33
CA SER A 73 -1.01 -9.14 -21.68
C SER A 73 -1.98 -8.55 -22.71
N THR A 74 -3.25 -8.92 -22.66
CA THR A 74 -4.28 -8.43 -23.60
C THR A 74 -4.56 -6.94 -23.39
N ALA A 75 -4.70 -6.50 -22.13
CA ALA A 75 -4.86 -5.10 -21.79
C ALA A 75 -3.69 -4.25 -22.29
N SER A 76 -2.47 -4.77 -22.16
CA SER A 76 -1.25 -4.12 -22.65
C SER A 76 -1.23 -3.98 -24.18
N MET A 77 -1.70 -5.00 -24.90
CA MET A 77 -1.87 -4.89 -26.37
C MET A 77 -2.85 -3.80 -26.78
N TYR A 78 -3.99 -3.66 -26.09
CA TYR A 78 -4.93 -2.58 -26.37
C TYR A 78 -4.34 -1.19 -26.10
N VAL A 79 -3.60 -1.03 -24.99
CA VAL A 79 -2.89 0.23 -24.69
C VAL A 79 -1.88 0.56 -25.77
N LEU A 80 -1.08 -0.40 -26.22
CA LEU A 80 -0.12 -0.24 -27.31
C LEU A 80 -0.83 0.19 -28.60
N LEU A 81 -1.93 -0.47 -28.96
CA LEU A 81 -2.70 -0.18 -30.17
C LEU A 81 -3.31 1.23 -30.12
N ILE A 82 -3.85 1.66 -28.99
CA ILE A 82 -4.40 3.01 -28.79
C ILE A 82 -3.30 4.06 -29.01
N LEU A 83 -2.15 3.91 -28.33
CA LEU A 83 -1.07 4.88 -28.41
C LEU A 83 -0.44 4.95 -29.81
N THR A 84 -0.21 3.83 -30.47
CA THR A 84 0.38 3.80 -31.82
C THR A 84 -0.57 4.34 -32.89
N SER A 85 -1.86 3.99 -32.86
CA SER A 85 -2.85 4.52 -33.79
C SER A 85 -3.08 6.02 -33.57
N ALA A 86 -3.17 6.49 -32.33
CA ALA A 86 -3.29 7.92 -32.03
C ALA A 86 -2.08 8.71 -32.53
N THR A 87 -0.86 8.16 -32.38
CA THR A 87 0.38 8.79 -32.90
C THR A 87 0.34 8.90 -34.41
N ALA A 88 -0.04 7.86 -35.14
CA ALA A 88 -0.13 7.88 -36.60
C ALA A 88 -1.16 8.92 -37.08
N VAL A 89 -2.35 8.94 -36.50
CA VAL A 89 -3.42 9.87 -36.89
C VAL A 89 -3.04 11.32 -36.56
N THR A 90 -2.57 11.62 -35.38
CA THR A 90 -2.18 12.99 -35.00
C THR A 90 -0.98 13.49 -35.79
N MET A 91 -0.04 12.62 -36.10
CA MET A 91 1.11 12.95 -36.95
C MET A 91 0.64 13.30 -38.39
N MET A 92 -0.25 12.50 -38.96
CA MET A 92 -0.84 12.74 -40.26
C MET A 92 -1.57 14.09 -40.29
N LEU A 93 -2.39 14.39 -39.30
CA LEU A 93 -3.12 15.64 -39.20
C LEU A 93 -2.19 16.85 -39.09
N VAL A 94 -1.19 16.83 -38.23
CA VAL A 94 -0.24 17.94 -38.05
C VAL A 94 0.55 18.19 -39.33
N LEU A 95 1.04 17.12 -40.00
CA LEU A 95 1.75 17.28 -41.29
C LEU A 95 0.85 17.84 -42.40
N LEU A 96 -0.40 17.40 -42.50
CA LEU A 96 -1.35 17.95 -43.46
C LEU A 96 -1.61 19.45 -43.24
N ILE A 97 -1.75 19.86 -41.97
CA ILE A 97 -1.87 21.26 -41.60
C ILE A 97 -0.63 22.05 -42.04
N MET A 98 0.59 21.55 -41.72
CA MET A 98 1.84 22.23 -42.08
C MET A 98 2.03 22.38 -43.59
N ILE A 99 1.63 21.39 -44.39
CA ILE A 99 1.66 21.45 -45.85
C ILE A 99 0.67 22.50 -46.35
N ASN A 100 -0.57 22.50 -45.83
CA ASN A 100 -1.62 23.41 -46.24
C ASN A 100 -1.29 24.89 -45.96
N PHE A 101 -0.53 25.16 -44.86
CA PHE A 101 -0.03 26.50 -44.55
C PHE A 101 1.26 26.88 -45.27
N GLY A 102 1.79 26.01 -46.15
CA GLY A 102 3.03 26.27 -46.89
C GLY A 102 4.29 26.37 -46.01
N TRP A 103 4.25 25.87 -44.78
CA TRP A 103 5.41 25.90 -43.86
C TRP A 103 6.50 24.93 -44.26
N PHE A 104 6.15 23.89 -45.02
CA PHE A 104 7.10 22.92 -45.56
C PHE A 104 6.60 22.37 -46.90
N ASP A 105 7.51 22.31 -47.86
CA ASP A 105 7.26 21.65 -49.15
C ASP A 105 7.71 20.17 -49.03
N TYR A 106 6.75 19.28 -48.73
CA TYR A 106 6.97 17.86 -48.61
C TYR A 106 6.55 17.11 -49.88
N SER A 107 7.53 16.41 -50.49
CA SER A 107 7.16 15.35 -51.41
C SER A 107 6.38 14.25 -50.65
N ILE A 108 5.48 13.56 -51.33
CA ILE A 108 4.67 12.47 -50.71
C ILE A 108 5.58 11.38 -50.06
N ARG A 109 6.75 11.15 -50.62
CA ARG A 109 7.72 10.21 -50.09
C ARG A 109 8.26 10.64 -48.72
N VAL A 110 8.61 11.91 -48.57
CA VAL A 110 9.08 12.46 -47.28
C VAL A 110 7.95 12.47 -46.26
N PHE A 111 6.74 12.81 -46.68
CA PHE A 111 5.57 12.75 -45.82
C PHE A 111 5.36 11.34 -45.24
N VAL A 112 5.26 10.33 -46.11
CA VAL A 112 5.02 8.94 -45.67
C VAL A 112 6.17 8.42 -44.80
N SER A 113 7.43 8.68 -45.19
CA SER A 113 8.60 8.23 -44.40
C SER A 113 8.61 8.87 -43.02
N THR A 114 8.24 10.12 -42.85
CA THR A 114 8.18 10.81 -41.56
C THR A 114 7.08 10.24 -40.68
N VAL A 115 5.89 9.95 -41.21
CA VAL A 115 4.81 9.31 -40.46
C VAL A 115 5.21 7.93 -39.96
N VAL A 116 5.74 7.10 -40.90
CA VAL A 116 6.17 5.73 -40.57
C VAL A 116 7.28 5.75 -39.51
N PHE A 117 8.32 6.56 -39.71
CA PHE A 117 9.46 6.66 -38.77
C PHE A 117 9.03 7.03 -37.36
N ASN A 118 8.21 8.07 -37.20
CA ASN A 118 7.74 8.50 -35.88
C ASN A 118 6.80 7.46 -35.23
N THR A 119 5.96 6.81 -36.01
CA THR A 119 5.08 5.75 -35.51
C THR A 119 5.90 4.55 -35.01
N VAL A 120 6.94 4.15 -35.75
CA VAL A 120 7.84 3.05 -35.35
C VAL A 120 8.61 3.39 -34.08
N ILE A 121 9.17 4.61 -33.96
CA ILE A 121 9.86 5.04 -32.74
C ILE A 121 8.93 5.02 -31.54
N THR A 122 7.72 5.57 -31.67
CA THR A 122 6.72 5.60 -30.59
C THR A 122 6.30 4.19 -30.20
N ALA A 123 6.07 3.30 -31.17
CA ALA A 123 5.77 1.89 -30.92
C ALA A 123 6.91 1.21 -30.17
N GLY A 124 8.16 1.39 -30.62
CA GLY A 124 9.35 0.82 -29.96
C GLY A 124 9.50 1.26 -28.51
N PHE A 125 9.34 2.55 -28.24
CA PHE A 125 9.40 3.10 -26.88
C PHE A 125 8.26 2.57 -26.00
N THR A 126 7.04 2.52 -26.55
CA THR A 126 5.86 1.99 -25.82
C THR A 126 6.06 0.52 -25.50
N ILE A 127 6.58 -0.28 -26.44
CA ILE A 127 6.90 -1.70 -26.21
C ILE A 127 7.98 -1.85 -25.13
N ALA A 128 9.06 -1.06 -25.20
CA ALA A 128 10.14 -1.11 -24.20
C ALA A 128 9.61 -0.79 -22.79
N THR A 129 8.82 0.29 -22.65
CA THR A 129 8.19 0.69 -21.38
C THR A 129 7.26 -0.41 -20.86
N LEU A 130 6.47 -1.00 -21.75
CA LEU A 130 5.56 -2.07 -21.43
C LEU A 130 6.29 -3.33 -20.96
N LEU A 131 7.39 -3.70 -21.61
CA LEU A 131 8.22 -4.85 -21.21
C LEU A 131 8.82 -4.65 -19.81
N VAL A 132 9.29 -3.44 -19.50
CA VAL A 132 9.80 -3.10 -18.16
C VAL A 132 8.67 -3.20 -17.14
N PHE A 133 7.49 -2.67 -17.44
CA PHE A 133 6.32 -2.76 -16.57
C PHE A 133 5.90 -4.21 -16.33
N LEU A 134 5.81 -5.03 -17.39
CA LEU A 134 5.43 -6.44 -17.28
C LEU A 134 6.48 -7.26 -16.49
N ARG A 135 7.78 -6.97 -16.65
CA ARG A 135 8.83 -7.60 -15.84
C ARG A 135 8.63 -7.28 -14.36
N ARG A 136 8.52 -5.99 -14.02
CA ARG A 136 8.28 -5.56 -12.63
C ARG A 136 7.01 -6.15 -12.04
N TYR A 137 5.94 -6.20 -12.82
CA TYR A 137 4.68 -6.80 -12.39
C TYR A 137 4.82 -8.31 -12.11
N ARG A 138 5.57 -9.04 -12.96
CA ARG A 138 5.86 -10.47 -12.75
C ARG A 138 6.73 -10.70 -11.52
N GLU A 139 7.76 -9.88 -11.33
CA GLU A 139 8.65 -9.95 -10.15
C GLU A 139 7.86 -9.74 -8.86
N LEU A 140 7.00 -8.72 -8.82
CA LEU A 140 6.14 -8.44 -7.67
C LEU A 140 5.15 -9.60 -7.38
N ASN A 141 4.55 -10.16 -8.42
CA ASN A 141 3.65 -11.30 -8.25
C ASN A 141 4.39 -12.58 -7.83
N ALA A 142 5.58 -12.83 -8.35
CA ALA A 142 6.43 -13.94 -7.94
C ALA A 142 6.87 -13.79 -6.48
N LEU A 143 7.24 -12.58 -6.06
CA LEU A 143 7.55 -12.25 -4.67
C LEU A 143 6.34 -12.50 -3.77
N LYS A 144 5.16 -12.04 -4.17
CA LYS A 144 3.91 -12.27 -3.46
C LYS A 144 3.62 -13.77 -3.32
N GLN A 145 3.71 -14.54 -4.41
CA GLN A 145 3.48 -15.99 -4.39
C GLN A 145 4.52 -16.74 -3.55
N SER A 146 5.81 -16.37 -3.64
CA SER A 146 6.85 -16.98 -2.82
C SER A 146 6.65 -16.70 -1.33
N PHE A 147 6.14 -15.52 -0.99
CA PHE A 147 5.81 -15.14 0.37
C PHE A 147 4.58 -15.91 0.87
N GLU A 148 3.54 -16.03 0.06
CA GLU A 148 2.35 -16.85 0.34
C GLU A 148 2.71 -18.34 0.52
N GLN A 149 3.61 -18.87 -0.32
CA GLN A 149 4.10 -20.26 -0.21
C GLN A 149 4.96 -20.48 1.04
N LYS A 150 5.85 -19.54 1.39
CA LYS A 150 6.62 -19.61 2.63
C LYS A 150 5.74 -19.51 3.87
N LEU A 151 4.71 -18.66 3.84
CA LEU A 151 3.67 -18.62 4.88
C LEU A 151 2.90 -19.95 4.94
N SER A 152 2.54 -20.54 3.81
CA SER A 152 1.79 -21.81 3.80
C SER A 152 2.62 -22.99 4.27
N ALA A 153 3.91 -23.05 3.96
CA ALA A 153 4.80 -24.12 4.41
C ALA A 153 5.14 -24.10 5.91
N GLN A 154 5.02 -22.92 6.57
CA GLN A 154 5.19 -22.75 8.02
C GLN A 154 3.84 -22.68 8.76
N ASN A 155 2.78 -23.10 8.11
CA ASN A 155 1.40 -22.70 8.36
C ASN A 155 0.73 -23.27 9.61
N ASP A 156 1.28 -24.29 10.27
CA ASP A 156 0.63 -24.84 11.47
C ASP A 156 0.96 -24.03 12.74
N ILE A 157 2.07 -23.32 12.74
CA ILE A 157 2.49 -22.46 13.86
C ILE A 157 2.06 -20.99 13.64
N LEU A 158 2.07 -20.51 12.38
CA LEU A 158 1.77 -19.11 12.03
C LEU A 158 0.28 -18.79 11.90
N LYS A 159 -0.55 -19.75 11.48
CA LYS A 159 -2.01 -19.58 11.46
C LYS A 159 -2.60 -19.30 12.84
N ALA A 160 -1.87 -19.68 13.88
CA ALA A 160 -2.24 -19.40 15.26
C ALA A 160 -1.72 -18.04 15.78
N ARG A 161 -0.79 -17.37 15.09
CA ARG A 161 -0.07 -16.21 15.64
C ARG A 161 -0.33 -14.86 14.98
N LEU A 162 -0.65 -14.81 13.69
CA LEU A 162 -1.00 -13.56 13.00
C LEU A 162 -2.21 -13.79 12.09
N ALA A 163 -3.23 -12.96 12.19
CA ALA A 163 -4.43 -13.10 11.37
C ALA A 163 -4.09 -12.94 9.87
N PRO A 164 -4.48 -13.88 8.99
CA PRO A 164 -4.20 -13.80 7.55
C PRO A 164 -4.71 -12.50 6.92
N HIS A 165 -5.83 -11.98 7.42
CA HIS A 165 -6.44 -10.73 6.98
C HIS A 165 -5.53 -9.51 7.25
N PHE A 166 -4.89 -9.45 8.41
CA PHE A 166 -3.90 -8.41 8.73
C PHE A 166 -2.76 -8.39 7.71
N PHE A 167 -2.22 -9.57 7.39
CA PHE A 167 -1.13 -9.70 6.44
C PHE A 167 -1.52 -9.22 5.04
N PHE A 168 -2.65 -9.68 4.50
CA PHE A 168 -3.10 -9.27 3.16
C PHE A 168 -3.40 -7.76 3.09
N ASN A 169 -3.99 -7.20 4.13
CA ASN A 169 -4.24 -5.76 4.20
C ASN A 169 -2.94 -4.96 4.24
N THR A 170 -1.97 -5.40 5.03
CA THR A 170 -0.66 -4.76 5.13
C THR A 170 0.09 -4.78 3.80
N ILE A 171 0.09 -5.91 3.08
CA ILE A 171 0.71 -6.00 1.75
C ILE A 171 0.00 -5.11 0.73
N ASN A 172 -1.33 -5.04 0.75
CA ASN A 172 -2.07 -4.15 -0.15
C ASN A 172 -1.74 -2.67 0.12
N THR A 173 -1.64 -2.29 1.39
CA THR A 173 -1.21 -0.94 1.80
C THR A 173 0.22 -0.66 1.36
N LEU A 174 1.15 -1.60 1.56
CA LEU A 174 2.53 -1.48 1.12
C LEU A 174 2.63 -1.27 -0.40
N MET A 175 1.91 -2.07 -1.19
CA MET A 175 1.89 -1.93 -2.65
C MET A 175 1.39 -0.55 -3.10
N SER A 176 0.34 -0.03 -2.44
CA SER A 176 -0.16 1.32 -2.72
C SER A 176 0.86 2.40 -2.36
N LEU A 177 1.56 2.25 -1.22
CA LEU A 177 2.53 3.22 -0.74
C LEU A 177 3.83 3.24 -1.55
N ILE A 178 4.27 2.10 -2.12
CA ILE A 178 5.46 2.06 -2.98
C ILE A 178 5.32 3.05 -4.15
N GLU A 179 4.11 3.18 -4.69
CA GLU A 179 3.85 4.10 -5.82
C GLU A 179 3.60 5.54 -5.38
N THR A 180 2.97 5.74 -4.21
CA THR A 180 2.48 7.06 -3.78
C THR A 180 3.41 7.76 -2.78
N ASN A 181 4.03 7.00 -1.87
CA ASN A 181 4.92 7.51 -0.83
C ASN A 181 5.97 6.46 -0.44
N PRO A 182 7.09 6.36 -1.18
CA PRO A 182 8.14 5.36 -0.94
C PRO A 182 8.75 5.41 0.47
N THR A 183 8.87 6.60 1.06
CA THR A 183 9.41 6.76 2.42
C THR A 183 8.48 6.11 3.45
N ARG A 184 7.17 6.32 3.32
CA ARG A 184 6.16 5.70 4.19
C ARG A 184 6.05 4.20 3.95
N ALA A 185 6.28 3.73 2.71
CA ALA A 185 6.38 2.31 2.39
C ALA A 185 7.57 1.64 3.08
N ALA A 186 8.74 2.28 3.07
CA ALA A 186 9.93 1.78 3.75
C ALA A 186 9.72 1.71 5.28
N TYR A 187 9.10 2.73 5.87
CA TYR A 187 8.74 2.75 7.28
C TYR A 187 7.76 1.61 7.63
N LEU A 188 6.71 1.41 6.84
CA LEU A 188 5.79 0.29 7.00
C LEU A 188 6.52 -1.06 6.95
N LEU A 189 7.40 -1.26 5.97
CA LEU A 189 8.16 -2.50 5.80
C LEU A 189 9.09 -2.79 6.98
N GLN A 190 9.67 -1.75 7.60
CA GLN A 190 10.49 -1.88 8.79
C GLN A 190 9.69 -2.45 9.97
N HIS A 191 8.50 -1.89 10.25
CA HIS A 191 7.62 -2.37 11.32
C HIS A 191 7.10 -3.78 11.06
N VAL A 192 6.70 -4.08 9.81
CA VAL A 192 6.30 -5.42 9.39
C VAL A 192 7.45 -6.43 9.64
N SER A 193 8.67 -6.08 9.23
CA SER A 193 9.83 -6.96 9.40
C SER A 193 10.15 -7.22 10.87
N ALA A 194 10.03 -6.21 11.74
CA ALA A 194 10.24 -6.33 13.18
C ALA A 194 9.18 -7.24 13.82
N LEU A 195 7.90 -7.02 13.51
CA LEU A 195 6.78 -7.82 14.01
C LEU A 195 6.93 -9.30 13.60
N PHE A 196 7.28 -9.56 12.34
CA PHE A 196 7.50 -10.92 11.84
C PHE A 196 8.67 -11.61 12.53
N ARG A 197 9.82 -10.92 12.67
CA ARG A 197 11.01 -11.47 13.30
C ARG A 197 10.72 -11.94 14.72
N ALA A 198 10.00 -11.15 15.49
CA ALA A 198 9.62 -11.48 16.84
C ALA A 198 8.59 -12.63 16.90
N SER A 199 7.65 -12.67 15.96
CA SER A 199 6.67 -13.77 15.86
C SER A 199 7.32 -15.12 15.54
N PHE A 200 8.48 -15.12 14.87
CA PHE A 200 9.23 -16.33 14.52
C PHE A 200 10.14 -16.85 15.65
N ASN A 201 10.49 -16.03 16.63
CA ASN A 201 11.41 -16.42 17.71
C ASN A 201 10.93 -17.60 18.57
N GLY A 202 9.67 -17.99 18.46
CA GLY A 202 9.14 -19.21 19.06
C GLY A 202 9.13 -19.24 20.61
N ALA A 203 9.60 -18.19 21.26
CA ALA A 203 9.57 -18.07 22.71
C ALA A 203 8.13 -18.19 23.24
N ARG A 204 7.96 -18.92 24.35
CA ARG A 204 6.67 -19.02 25.02
C ARG A 204 6.36 -17.78 25.84
N GLU A 205 7.38 -17.25 26.49
CA GLU A 205 7.36 -15.99 27.26
C GLU A 205 8.42 -15.03 26.73
N ILE A 206 8.14 -13.75 26.90
CA ILE A 206 9.04 -12.63 26.57
C ILE A 206 8.98 -11.58 27.68
N SER A 207 9.94 -10.68 27.71
CA SER A 207 9.86 -9.52 28.60
C SER A 207 8.64 -8.67 28.25
N PHE A 208 8.11 -7.98 29.24
CA PHE A 208 6.97 -7.10 29.01
C PHE A 208 7.33 -5.94 28.06
N GLU A 209 8.57 -5.49 28.10
CA GLU A 209 9.13 -4.50 27.20
C GLU A 209 9.11 -4.97 25.73
N GLU A 210 9.51 -6.24 25.49
CA GLU A 210 9.43 -6.82 24.13
C GLU A 210 7.99 -6.92 23.64
N GLU A 211 7.03 -7.26 24.50
CA GLU A 211 5.62 -7.32 24.13
C GLU A 211 5.04 -5.93 23.83
N ILE A 212 5.44 -4.87 24.59
CA ILE A 212 5.10 -3.49 24.27
C ILE A 212 5.66 -3.09 22.91
N ALA A 213 6.94 -3.37 22.65
CA ALA A 213 7.56 -3.06 21.37
C ALA A 213 6.84 -3.75 20.19
N LEU A 214 6.36 -4.98 20.39
CA LEU A 214 5.53 -5.68 19.40
C LEU A 214 4.19 -5.00 19.18
N CYS A 215 3.53 -4.56 20.25
CA CYS A 215 2.30 -3.80 20.16
C CYS A 215 2.50 -2.45 19.42
N GLU A 216 3.60 -1.75 19.69
CA GLU A 216 3.94 -0.52 19.01
C GLU A 216 4.17 -0.73 17.51
N HIS A 217 4.89 -1.79 17.13
CA HIS A 217 5.05 -2.14 15.72
C HIS A 217 3.72 -2.47 15.05
N TYR A 218 2.86 -3.25 15.71
CA TYR A 218 1.52 -3.56 15.20
C TYR A 218 0.68 -2.29 15.03
N LEU A 219 0.63 -1.43 16.04
CA LEU A 219 -0.15 -0.19 16.03
C LEU A 219 0.37 0.82 15.01
N ALA A 220 1.70 0.88 14.77
CA ALA A 220 2.29 1.69 13.71
C ALA A 220 1.83 1.23 12.32
N ILE A 221 1.78 -0.09 12.08
CA ILE A 221 1.25 -0.67 10.83
C ILE A 221 -0.22 -0.29 10.65
N GLU A 222 -1.04 -0.46 11.69
CA GLU A 222 -2.47 -0.13 11.66
C GLU A 222 -2.72 1.38 11.48
N SER A 223 -1.92 2.24 12.11
CA SER A 223 -2.00 3.69 11.92
C SER A 223 -1.79 4.09 10.47
N ILE A 224 -0.78 3.50 9.81
CA ILE A 224 -0.55 3.73 8.39
C ILE A 224 -1.74 3.25 7.55
N ARG A 225 -2.26 2.06 7.85
CA ARG A 225 -3.40 1.46 7.14
C ARG A 225 -4.68 2.27 7.29
N LEU A 226 -4.89 2.87 8.46
CA LEU A 226 -6.05 3.69 8.80
C LEU A 226 -5.84 5.17 8.48
N GLU A 227 -4.82 5.52 7.71
CA GLU A 227 -4.55 6.91 7.30
C GLU A 227 -4.40 7.86 8.50
N ASP A 228 -3.67 7.40 9.55
CA ASP A 228 -3.42 8.12 10.80
C ASP A 228 -4.68 8.42 11.65
N LYS A 229 -5.76 7.65 11.44
CA LYS A 229 -6.99 7.72 12.24
C LYS A 229 -6.94 6.84 13.49
N LEU A 230 -5.75 6.59 14.02
CA LEU A 230 -5.54 5.81 15.23
C LEU A 230 -4.80 6.66 16.26
N ALA A 231 -5.41 6.88 17.41
CA ALA A 231 -4.81 7.56 18.54
C ALA A 231 -4.62 6.58 19.70
N VAL A 232 -3.38 6.34 20.09
CA VAL A 232 -3.02 5.39 21.15
C VAL A 232 -2.42 6.15 22.32
N ASN A 233 -2.92 5.88 23.52
CA ASN A 233 -2.41 6.43 24.77
C ASN A 233 -1.91 5.29 25.66
N TRP A 234 -0.62 5.32 26.01
CA TRP A 234 0.01 4.38 26.91
C TRP A 234 0.17 5.00 28.31
N ARG A 235 -0.22 4.25 29.33
CA ARG A 235 0.05 4.55 30.74
C ARG A 235 0.78 3.36 31.33
N LEU A 236 2.10 3.43 31.32
CA LEU A 236 2.99 2.37 31.78
C LEU A 236 3.46 2.66 33.19
N PRO A 237 3.83 1.63 33.97
CA PRO A 237 4.53 1.81 35.23
C PRO A 237 5.97 2.28 34.99
N ASP A 238 6.70 2.57 36.08
CA ASP A 238 8.10 2.95 36.00
C ASP A 238 8.96 1.82 35.36
N GLU A 239 10.03 2.19 34.65
CA GLU A 239 10.89 1.27 33.90
C GLU A 239 11.45 0.13 34.79
N ASP A 240 11.84 0.47 36.02
CA ASP A 240 12.38 -0.52 37.00
C ASP A 240 11.35 -1.64 37.28
N VAL A 241 10.05 -1.32 37.28
CA VAL A 241 8.97 -2.29 37.52
C VAL A 241 8.71 -3.13 36.26
N MET A 242 8.83 -2.54 35.09
CA MET A 242 8.60 -3.26 33.83
C MET A 242 9.69 -4.26 33.52
N TYR A 243 10.93 -4.02 33.98
CA TYR A 243 12.07 -4.89 33.71
C TYR A 243 11.86 -6.32 34.25
N ASP A 244 11.21 -6.46 35.41
CA ASP A 244 10.96 -7.76 36.04
C ASP A 244 9.65 -8.42 35.54
N MET A 245 8.89 -7.74 34.69
CA MET A 245 7.63 -8.27 34.18
C MET A 245 7.86 -9.16 32.95
N VAL A 246 7.28 -10.35 32.97
CA VAL A 246 7.21 -11.26 31.83
C VAL A 246 5.75 -11.51 31.44
N ILE A 247 5.51 -11.82 30.17
CA ILE A 247 4.19 -12.16 29.64
C ILE A 247 4.32 -13.27 28.60
N THR A 248 3.25 -14.04 28.40
CA THR A 248 3.23 -14.98 27.26
C THR A 248 3.21 -14.21 25.94
N ALA A 249 4.16 -14.54 25.07
CA ALA A 249 4.42 -13.83 23.82
C ALA A 249 3.14 -13.62 22.98
N LEU A 250 2.99 -12.44 22.38
CA LEU A 250 1.87 -12.04 21.50
C LEU A 250 0.50 -12.06 22.20
N THR A 251 0.42 -11.99 23.51
CA THR A 251 -0.86 -11.97 24.25
C THR A 251 -1.49 -10.59 24.18
N LEU A 252 -0.76 -9.55 24.54
CA LEU A 252 -1.24 -8.17 24.52
C LEU A 252 -1.51 -7.73 23.08
N GLN A 253 -0.59 -8.04 22.16
CA GLN A 253 -0.75 -7.75 20.73
C GLN A 253 -2.03 -8.40 20.16
N SER A 254 -2.28 -9.69 20.43
CA SER A 254 -3.49 -10.40 19.95
C SER A 254 -4.79 -9.82 20.51
N VAL A 255 -4.77 -9.34 21.75
CA VAL A 255 -5.93 -8.70 22.38
C VAL A 255 -6.21 -7.34 21.73
N ILE A 256 -5.18 -6.52 21.53
CA ILE A 256 -5.29 -5.22 20.85
C ILE A 256 -5.81 -5.42 19.42
N GLU A 257 -5.24 -6.35 18.68
CA GLU A 257 -5.65 -6.68 17.31
C GLU A 257 -7.14 -7.02 17.25
N LYS A 258 -7.59 -7.94 18.10
CA LYS A 258 -8.98 -8.37 18.11
C LYS A 258 -9.95 -7.26 18.51
N MET A 259 -9.58 -6.42 19.47
CA MET A 259 -10.37 -5.24 19.86
C MET A 259 -10.43 -4.21 18.73
N LEU A 260 -9.31 -3.94 18.07
CA LEU A 260 -9.21 -2.96 17.00
C LEU A 260 -10.01 -3.39 15.76
N LEU A 261 -9.90 -4.63 15.32
CA LEU A 261 -10.63 -5.18 14.17
C LEU A 261 -12.15 -5.00 14.34
N ASN A 262 -12.68 -5.23 15.53
CA ASN A 262 -14.11 -5.07 15.81
C ASN A 262 -14.61 -3.63 15.75
N VAL A 263 -13.74 -2.63 15.88
CA VAL A 263 -14.10 -1.21 15.85
C VAL A 263 -13.85 -0.59 14.49
N VAL A 264 -12.78 -1.01 13.78
CA VAL A 264 -12.40 -0.48 12.46
C VAL A 264 -13.53 -0.60 11.44
N GLU A 265 -14.25 -1.71 11.46
CA GLU A 265 -15.37 -1.94 10.53
C GLU A 265 -16.60 -1.05 10.80
N MET A 266 -16.65 -0.42 11.98
CA MET A 266 -17.81 0.34 12.44
C MET A 266 -17.68 1.85 12.25
N THR A 267 -16.46 2.36 11.99
CA THR A 267 -16.25 3.81 11.98
C THR A 267 -15.24 4.25 10.92
N THR A 268 -15.49 5.45 10.40
CA THR A 268 -14.53 6.21 9.60
C THR A 268 -13.84 7.32 10.41
N ASP A 269 -14.25 7.49 11.67
CA ASP A 269 -13.71 8.49 12.60
C ASP A 269 -12.41 7.98 13.24
N THR A 270 -11.72 8.86 13.96
CA THR A 270 -10.52 8.50 14.72
C THR A 270 -10.85 7.50 15.82
N ILE A 271 -10.10 6.41 15.88
CA ILE A 271 -10.21 5.35 16.89
C ILE A 271 -9.26 5.68 18.04
N TYR A 272 -9.78 5.72 19.24
CA TYR A 272 -9.01 5.98 20.46
C TYR A 272 -8.81 4.69 21.24
N ILE A 273 -7.55 4.36 21.51
CA ILE A 273 -7.14 3.23 22.35
C ILE A 273 -6.38 3.77 23.56
N ASP A 274 -6.81 3.39 24.74
CA ASP A 274 -6.12 3.70 25.99
C ASP A 274 -5.66 2.38 26.63
N ILE A 275 -4.36 2.24 26.86
CA ILE A 275 -3.72 1.06 27.44
C ILE A 275 -3.08 1.46 28.75
N LYS A 276 -3.61 0.93 29.85
CA LYS A 276 -3.11 1.18 31.18
C LYS A 276 -2.55 -0.10 31.77
N VAL A 277 -1.31 -0.07 32.18
CA VAL A 277 -0.64 -1.14 32.92
C VAL A 277 -0.49 -0.71 34.37
N SER A 278 -0.91 -1.55 35.29
CA SER A 278 -0.80 -1.31 36.71
C SER A 278 -0.30 -2.57 37.43
N TRP A 279 0.49 -2.36 38.44
CA TRP A 279 1.00 -3.39 39.30
C TRP A 279 0.45 -3.19 40.72
N LEU A 280 -0.22 -4.20 41.22
CA LEU A 280 -0.85 -4.19 42.52
C LEU A 280 -0.57 -5.51 43.24
N GLN A 281 0.12 -5.48 44.38
CA GLN A 281 0.32 -6.63 45.30
C GLN A 281 0.75 -7.94 44.58
N HIS A 282 1.85 -7.92 43.83
CA HIS A 282 2.35 -9.05 43.03
C HIS A 282 1.45 -9.52 41.87
N ARG A 283 0.57 -8.67 41.44
CA ARG A 283 -0.32 -8.93 40.31
C ARG A 283 -0.20 -7.84 39.25
N VAL A 284 -0.04 -8.24 38.00
CA VAL A 284 -0.10 -7.37 36.86
C VAL A 284 -1.57 -7.26 36.39
N GLU A 285 -2.01 -6.04 36.15
CA GLU A 285 -3.30 -5.76 35.54
C GLU A 285 -3.12 -4.82 34.37
N ILE A 286 -3.53 -5.27 33.18
CA ILE A 286 -3.48 -4.49 31.94
C ILE A 286 -4.92 -4.21 31.53
N THR A 287 -5.32 -2.95 31.51
CA THR A 287 -6.64 -2.51 31.04
C THR A 287 -6.50 -1.87 29.69
N ILE A 288 -7.16 -2.43 28.68
CA ILE A 288 -7.22 -1.92 27.31
C ILE A 288 -8.65 -1.42 27.07
N SER A 289 -8.82 -0.16 26.69
CA SER A 289 -10.11 0.40 26.33
C SER A 289 -10.10 1.00 24.94
N VAL A 290 -11.09 0.64 24.12
CA VAL A 290 -11.29 1.16 22.77
C VAL A 290 -12.64 1.85 22.71
N GLN A 291 -12.66 3.12 22.29
CA GLN A 291 -13.88 3.90 22.20
C GLN A 291 -14.75 3.43 21.02
N LEU A 292 -16.06 3.31 21.27
CA LEU A 292 -17.02 2.97 20.23
C LEU A 292 -17.62 4.23 19.60
N PRO A 293 -17.89 4.23 18.28
CA PRO A 293 -18.53 5.36 17.61
C PRO A 293 -19.96 5.58 18.14
N LYS A 294 -20.38 6.86 18.16
CA LYS A 294 -21.67 7.29 18.76
C LYS A 294 -22.93 6.65 18.15
N LYS A 295 -22.83 6.06 16.96
CA LYS A 295 -23.94 5.41 16.24
C LYS A 295 -24.12 3.92 16.52
N THR A 296 -23.34 3.31 17.39
CA THR A 296 -23.27 1.84 17.59
C THR A 296 -24.35 1.27 18.53
N LEU A 297 -25.46 1.95 18.76
CA LEU A 297 -26.50 1.51 19.69
C LEU A 297 -27.20 0.17 19.36
N MET A 298 -26.98 -0.42 18.18
CA MET A 298 -27.68 -1.64 17.74
C MET A 298 -26.84 -2.93 17.70
N ILE A 299 -25.56 -2.95 18.08
CA ILE A 299 -24.67 -4.09 17.76
C ILE A 299 -24.14 -4.84 19.01
N ASN A 300 -24.75 -4.66 20.17
CA ASN A 300 -24.24 -5.22 21.43
C ASN A 300 -24.18 -6.77 21.52
N HIS A 301 -24.94 -7.49 20.71
CA HIS A 301 -24.99 -8.96 20.80
C HIS A 301 -23.87 -9.62 19.97
N ASP A 302 -23.61 -9.12 18.77
CA ASP A 302 -22.57 -9.64 17.87
C ASP A 302 -21.15 -9.36 18.38
N LEU A 303 -20.91 -8.15 18.91
CA LEU A 303 -19.60 -7.76 19.45
C LEU A 303 -19.10 -8.67 20.58
N ARG A 304 -20.00 -9.16 21.43
CA ARG A 304 -19.62 -10.06 22.54
C ARG A 304 -19.12 -11.42 22.06
N GLN A 305 -19.66 -11.95 20.95
CA GLN A 305 -19.23 -13.23 20.39
C GLN A 305 -17.87 -13.13 19.72
N HIS A 306 -17.54 -11.95 19.14
CA HIS A 306 -16.25 -11.73 18.46
C HIS A 306 -15.10 -11.38 19.41
N LEU A 307 -15.39 -11.00 20.67
CA LEU A 307 -14.40 -10.68 21.72
C LEU A 307 -14.12 -11.88 22.65
N ASP A 308 -14.09 -13.07 22.07
CA ASP A 308 -13.68 -14.28 22.79
C ASP A 308 -12.14 -14.37 22.83
N PHE A 309 -11.57 -14.31 24.01
CA PHE A 309 -10.12 -14.44 24.27
C PHE A 309 -9.75 -15.77 24.94
N TYR A 310 -10.58 -16.80 24.78
CA TYR A 310 -10.38 -18.10 25.43
C TYR A 310 -8.96 -18.66 25.19
N ILE A 311 -8.48 -18.64 23.95
CA ILE A 311 -7.16 -19.17 23.61
C ILE A 311 -6.04 -18.40 24.33
N GLN A 312 -6.12 -17.08 24.36
CA GLN A 312 -5.15 -16.22 25.02
C GLN A 312 -5.19 -16.42 26.55
N ALA A 313 -6.38 -16.53 27.11
CA ALA A 313 -6.56 -16.81 28.54
C ALA A 313 -6.02 -18.18 28.95
N GLU A 314 -6.28 -19.24 28.15
CA GLU A 314 -5.72 -20.58 28.39
C GLU A 314 -4.19 -20.60 28.34
N ARG A 315 -3.58 -19.84 27.42
CA ARG A 315 -2.12 -19.69 27.35
C ARG A 315 -1.55 -18.99 28.58
N LEU A 316 -2.22 -17.94 29.06
CA LEU A 316 -1.84 -17.26 30.30
C LEU A 316 -1.98 -18.18 31.52
N ARG A 317 -3.09 -18.91 31.63
CA ARG A 317 -3.30 -19.88 32.71
C ARG A 317 -2.28 -21.01 32.71
N ALA A 318 -1.94 -21.52 31.53
CA ALA A 318 -0.94 -22.59 31.37
C ALA A 318 0.44 -22.16 31.86
N TYR A 319 0.76 -20.86 31.85
CA TYR A 319 2.04 -20.34 32.28
C TYR A 319 2.00 -19.78 33.71
N PHE A 320 0.98 -18.97 34.04
CA PHE A 320 0.87 -18.23 35.31
C PHE A 320 -0.07 -18.88 36.34
N GLY A 321 -0.71 -20.00 35.97
CA GLY A 321 -1.69 -20.68 36.84
C GLY A 321 -3.12 -20.11 36.72
N ASP A 322 -4.04 -20.72 37.45
CA ASP A 322 -5.48 -20.48 37.36
C ASP A 322 -5.92 -19.07 37.78
N SER A 323 -5.06 -18.29 38.40
CA SER A 323 -5.30 -16.90 38.80
C SER A 323 -5.17 -15.91 37.62
N ALA A 324 -4.60 -16.37 36.49
CA ALA A 324 -4.48 -15.55 35.26
C ALA A 324 -5.76 -15.64 34.45
N ASP A 325 -6.25 -14.50 33.94
CA ASP A 325 -7.46 -14.46 33.12
C ASP A 325 -7.51 -13.23 32.19
N ILE A 326 -8.37 -13.31 31.19
CA ILE A 326 -8.71 -12.20 30.28
C ILE A 326 -10.21 -12.02 30.29
N GLN A 327 -10.67 -10.86 30.68
CA GLN A 327 -12.10 -10.52 30.75
C GLN A 327 -12.41 -9.33 29.85
N SER A 328 -13.46 -9.43 29.06
CA SER A 328 -13.93 -8.35 28.19
C SER A 328 -15.33 -7.90 28.55
N ARG A 329 -15.53 -6.60 28.53
CA ARG A 329 -16.82 -5.96 28.76
C ARG A 329 -17.10 -4.93 27.65
N VAL A 330 -18.24 -5.09 27.01
CA VAL A 330 -18.74 -4.11 26.04
C VAL A 330 -19.76 -3.21 26.73
N THR A 331 -19.54 -1.91 26.66
CA THR A 331 -20.44 -0.87 27.11
C THR A 331 -20.98 -0.09 25.91
N SER A 332 -21.95 0.79 26.10
CA SER A 332 -22.45 1.65 25.00
C SER A 332 -21.44 2.65 24.45
N LYS A 333 -20.32 2.88 25.15
CA LYS A 333 -19.30 3.88 24.77
C LYS A 333 -17.96 3.29 24.44
N GLN A 334 -17.62 2.12 24.95
CA GLN A 334 -16.30 1.53 24.81
C GLN A 334 -16.31 0.02 25.05
N ILE A 335 -15.32 -0.64 24.44
CA ILE A 335 -14.91 -2.01 24.76
C ILE A 335 -13.80 -1.90 25.79
N ILE A 336 -13.90 -2.65 26.88
CA ILE A 336 -12.85 -2.73 27.90
C ILE A 336 -12.44 -4.19 28.01
N THR A 337 -11.13 -4.46 27.88
CA THR A 337 -10.55 -5.77 28.14
C THR A 337 -9.51 -5.64 29.25
N ILE A 338 -9.60 -6.53 30.23
CA ILE A 338 -8.69 -6.57 31.37
C ILE A 338 -7.95 -7.90 31.32
N ILE A 339 -6.65 -7.83 31.26
CA ILE A 339 -5.72 -8.97 31.36
C ILE A 339 -5.13 -8.90 32.76
N HIS A 340 -5.18 -10.00 33.50
CA HIS A 340 -4.54 -10.06 34.80
C HIS A 340 -3.79 -11.40 35.00
N TYR A 341 -2.64 -11.33 35.65
CA TYR A 341 -1.82 -12.49 36.00
C TYR A 341 -0.90 -12.17 37.19
N PRO A 342 -0.49 -13.18 37.95
CA PRO A 342 0.47 -12.97 39.05
C PRO A 342 1.86 -12.63 38.50
N LEU A 343 2.55 -11.71 39.15
CA LEU A 343 3.99 -11.53 38.93
C LEU A 343 4.71 -12.77 39.46
N GLN A 344 5.47 -13.45 38.62
CA GLN A 344 6.34 -14.49 39.12
C GLN A 344 7.52 -13.81 39.80
N ASP A 345 7.72 -14.10 41.11
CA ASP A 345 9.00 -13.83 41.71
C ASP A 345 10.04 -14.63 40.91
N VAL A 346 10.93 -13.93 40.23
CA VAL A 346 12.12 -14.53 39.65
C VAL A 346 12.99 -14.97 40.86
N SER A 347 12.62 -16.09 41.47
CA SER A 347 13.49 -16.74 42.47
C SER A 347 14.70 -17.26 41.68
N LEU A 348 15.80 -16.55 41.85
CA LEU A 348 17.17 -16.91 41.50
C LEU A 348 17.50 -18.38 41.77
#